data_afa685ba2877b41454cb4b583983a70e
#
_entry.id   afa685ba2877b41454cb4b583983a70e
#
_cell.length_a   1.000
_cell.length_b   1.000
_cell.length_c   1.000
_cell.angle_alpha   90.00
_cell.angle_beta   90.00
_cell.angle_gamma   90.00
#
_symmetry.space_group_name_H-M   'P 1'
#
loop_
_entity.id
_entity.type
_entity.pdbx_description
1 polymer ?
#
loop_
_entity_poly.entity_id
_entity_poly.type
_entity_poly.pdbx_seq_one_letter_code
_entity_poly.pdbx_strand_id
1 'polypeptide(L)'
;YPRLCRYSDDHGWRNHQFTGTGEFTLCFGNFKVQMTVPADHIVGATGECQNYAQTLSATQMTRWQKAQTAKEPLQIVTLDEALAASKKTGNSASKTWIYKADNVRDFAWTSSRRFVWDAMPAMIEGKKAMAMSYYAKEAYPIYSKFSTKAVAHTLKTYSKFSIPYP
;
A
#
# COMPACT_ATOMS: atom_id res chain seq x y z
N TYR A 1 0.37 -13.25 4.58
CA TYR A 1 1.55 -12.50 4.18
C TYR A 1 2.79 -13.03 4.89
N PRO A 2 4.01 -12.83 4.35
CA PRO A 2 5.21 -13.40 4.95
C PRO A 2 5.40 -12.89 6.37
N ARG A 3 5.77 -13.79 7.27
CA ARG A 3 6.04 -13.47 8.65
C ARG A 3 7.55 -13.41 8.87
N LEU A 4 8.03 -12.32 9.48
CA LEU A 4 9.41 -12.21 9.87
C LEU A 4 9.68 -13.05 11.14
N CYS A 5 10.81 -13.75 11.15
CA CYS A 5 11.26 -14.50 12.31
C CYS A 5 11.98 -13.53 13.27
N ARG A 6 11.62 -13.61 14.56
CA ARG A 6 12.29 -12.87 15.62
C ARG A 6 13.59 -13.54 16.02
N TYR A 7 14.62 -12.75 16.26
CA TYR A 7 15.83 -13.15 16.97
C TYR A 7 15.90 -12.46 18.34
N SER A 8 16.29 -13.20 19.38
CA SER A 8 16.60 -12.66 20.69
C SER A 8 17.82 -13.39 21.30
N ASP A 9 18.65 -12.68 22.04
CA ASP A 9 19.92 -13.24 22.57
C ASP A 9 19.68 -14.37 23.58
N ASP A 10 18.55 -14.34 24.29
CA ASP A 10 18.18 -15.34 25.29
C ASP A 10 17.64 -16.65 24.70
N HIS A 11 17.06 -16.61 23.50
CA HIS A 11 16.38 -17.77 22.90
C HIS A 11 16.72 -18.00 21.41
N GLY A 12 17.59 -17.20 20.79
CA GLY A 12 17.93 -17.32 19.37
C GLY A 12 16.74 -17.04 18.43
N TRP A 13 16.67 -17.75 17.32
CA TRP A 13 15.60 -17.62 16.34
C TRP A 13 14.28 -18.19 16.87
N ARG A 14 13.24 -17.36 16.88
CA ARG A 14 11.90 -17.75 17.33
C ARG A 14 10.89 -17.69 16.21
N ASN A 15 10.30 -18.83 15.90
CA ASN A 15 9.21 -18.97 14.94
C ASN A 15 7.94 -19.46 15.66
N HIS A 16 7.41 -18.67 16.58
CA HIS A 16 6.18 -19.02 17.29
C HIS A 16 4.95 -18.62 16.48
N GLN A 17 3.92 -19.46 16.55
CA GLN A 17 2.61 -19.11 16.06
C GLN A 17 2.02 -17.99 16.92
N PHE A 18 1.39 -17.01 16.28
CA PHE A 18 0.63 -15.99 16.98
C PHE A 18 -0.66 -16.60 17.54
N THR A 19 -0.83 -16.52 18.85
CA THR A 19 -1.98 -17.12 19.57
C THR A 19 -2.96 -16.09 20.10
N GLY A 20 -2.91 -14.86 19.61
CA GLY A 20 -3.82 -13.76 19.97
C GLY A 20 -3.29 -12.83 21.06
N THR A 21 -2.23 -13.21 21.76
CA THR A 21 -1.57 -12.39 22.79
C THR A 21 -0.07 -12.36 22.58
N GLY A 22 0.57 -11.25 22.93
CA GLY A 22 2.01 -11.04 22.78
C GLY A 22 2.39 -10.44 21.42
N GLU A 23 3.43 -9.64 21.43
CA GLU A 23 3.98 -8.98 20.25
C GLU A 23 5.37 -9.50 19.92
N PHE A 24 5.72 -9.45 18.64
CA PHE A 24 7.06 -9.78 18.20
C PHE A 24 7.91 -8.51 18.13
N THR A 25 9.11 -8.58 18.70
CA THR A 25 10.12 -7.54 18.50
C THR A 25 10.81 -7.81 17.17
N LEU A 26 10.69 -6.86 16.24
CA LEU A 26 11.35 -6.89 14.95
C LEU A 26 12.39 -5.77 14.88
N CYS A 27 13.56 -6.09 14.34
CA CYS A 27 14.59 -5.10 14.05
C CYS A 27 14.18 -4.27 12.82
N PHE A 28 14.57 -3.01 12.79
CA PHE A 28 14.45 -2.20 11.60
C PHE A 28 15.38 -2.69 10.50
N GLY A 29 14.90 -2.67 9.27
CA GLY A 29 15.66 -3.10 8.11
C GLY A 29 15.23 -2.40 6.83
N ASN A 30 16.02 -2.59 5.78
CA ASN A 30 15.72 -2.10 4.44
C ASN A 30 15.21 -3.24 3.58
N PHE A 31 14.10 -2.99 2.88
CA PHE A 31 13.45 -3.98 2.04
C PHE A 31 13.45 -3.52 0.58
N LYS A 32 13.84 -4.42 -0.31
CA LYS A 32 13.58 -4.32 -1.75
C LYS A 32 12.83 -5.58 -2.18
N VAL A 33 11.55 -5.43 -2.47
CA VAL A 33 10.65 -6.56 -2.72
C VAL A 33 10.14 -6.49 -4.14
N GLN A 34 10.23 -7.62 -4.86
CA GLN A 34 9.68 -7.81 -6.20
C GLN A 34 8.53 -8.79 -6.14
N MET A 35 7.36 -8.36 -6.59
CA MET A 35 6.13 -9.14 -6.56
C MET A 35 5.62 -9.36 -7.98
N THR A 36 5.76 -10.59 -8.46
CA THR A 36 5.21 -10.98 -9.77
C THR A 36 3.80 -11.50 -9.58
N VAL A 37 2.84 -10.80 -10.13
CA VAL A 37 1.40 -11.07 -10.00
C VAL A 37 0.74 -11.08 -11.39
N PRO A 38 -0.50 -11.59 -11.54
CA PRO A 38 -1.23 -11.47 -12.80
C PRO A 38 -1.26 -10.03 -13.31
N ALA A 39 -1.13 -9.83 -14.62
CA ALA A 39 -0.93 -8.51 -15.22
C ALA A 39 -2.10 -7.52 -14.97
N ASP A 40 -3.27 -8.02 -14.64
CA ASP A 40 -4.47 -7.24 -14.29
C ASP A 40 -4.61 -6.91 -12.80
N HIS A 41 -3.68 -7.39 -11.95
CA HIS A 41 -3.67 -7.06 -10.54
C HIS A 41 -3.04 -5.69 -10.27
N ILE A 42 -3.61 -5.01 -9.29
CA ILE A 42 -3.04 -3.82 -8.64
C ILE A 42 -2.41 -4.27 -7.33
N VAL A 43 -1.24 -3.77 -7.03
CA VAL A 43 -0.49 -4.08 -5.79
C VAL A 43 -0.37 -2.84 -4.94
N GLY A 44 -0.69 -2.97 -3.66
CA GLY A 44 -0.33 -2.03 -2.60
C GLY A 44 0.67 -2.68 -1.66
N ALA A 45 1.70 -1.98 -1.24
CA ALA A 45 2.72 -2.53 -0.35
C ALA A 45 3.37 -1.45 0.52
N THR A 46 4.09 -1.89 1.55
CA THR A 46 4.97 -1.04 2.36
C THR A 46 6.03 -0.37 1.50
N GLY A 47 6.30 0.90 1.75
CA GLY A 47 7.32 1.69 1.06
C GLY A 47 6.85 2.29 -0.26
N GLU A 48 7.80 2.57 -1.14
CA GLU A 48 7.57 3.27 -2.40
C GLU A 48 7.71 2.35 -3.60
N CYS A 49 6.72 2.38 -4.50
CA CYS A 49 6.81 1.68 -5.77
C CYS A 49 7.83 2.36 -6.69
N GLN A 50 8.78 1.57 -7.19
CA GLN A 50 9.89 2.05 -8.01
C GLN A 50 9.58 2.02 -9.52
N ASN A 51 8.48 1.37 -9.92
CA ASN A 51 8.22 1.10 -11.34
C ASN A 51 6.77 1.29 -11.78
N TYR A 52 6.07 2.29 -11.24
CA TYR A 52 4.70 2.61 -11.66
C TYR A 52 4.55 2.79 -13.18
N ALA A 53 5.53 3.40 -13.84
CA ALA A 53 5.50 3.60 -15.30
C ALA A 53 5.42 2.28 -16.10
N GLN A 54 5.87 1.16 -15.52
CA GLN A 54 5.87 -0.17 -16.15
C GLN A 54 4.63 -1.00 -15.73
N THR A 55 4.00 -0.67 -14.61
CA THR A 55 2.93 -1.47 -14.02
C THR A 55 1.54 -0.86 -14.18
N LEU A 56 1.45 0.46 -14.30
CA LEU A 56 0.19 1.19 -14.52
C LEU A 56 -0.07 1.40 -16.02
N SER A 57 -1.32 1.48 -16.39
CA SER A 57 -1.70 1.97 -17.72
C SER A 57 -1.36 3.46 -17.86
N ALA A 58 -1.26 3.96 -19.10
CA ALA A 58 -1.00 5.39 -19.36
C ALA A 58 -2.02 6.31 -18.65
N THR A 59 -3.30 5.92 -18.65
CA THR A 59 -4.36 6.66 -17.96
C THR A 59 -4.19 6.65 -16.44
N GLN A 60 -3.88 5.50 -15.86
CA GLN A 60 -3.61 5.37 -14.42
C GLN A 60 -2.36 6.16 -14.02
N MET A 61 -1.31 6.13 -14.82
CA MET A 61 -0.10 6.91 -14.58
C MET A 61 -0.37 8.42 -14.61
N THR A 62 -1.18 8.90 -15.56
CA THR A 62 -1.63 10.31 -15.60
C THR A 62 -2.40 10.70 -14.34
N ARG A 63 -3.31 9.83 -13.86
CA ARG A 63 -4.05 10.06 -12.62
C ARG A 63 -3.13 10.05 -11.40
N TRP A 64 -2.16 9.13 -11.34
CA TRP A 64 -1.14 9.10 -10.29
C TRP A 64 -0.33 10.39 -10.23
N GLN A 65 0.12 10.90 -11.38
CA GLN A 65 0.83 12.18 -11.45
C GLN A 65 -0.03 13.35 -10.93
N LYS A 66 -1.30 13.41 -11.32
CA LYS A 66 -2.25 14.43 -10.82
C LYS A 66 -2.51 14.30 -9.32
N ALA A 67 -2.57 13.09 -8.81
CA ALA A 67 -2.78 12.83 -7.38
C ALA A 67 -1.65 13.38 -6.50
N GLN A 68 -0.43 13.53 -7.03
CA GLN A 68 0.72 14.07 -6.29
C GLN A 68 0.52 15.50 -5.76
N THR A 69 -0.42 16.26 -6.32
CA THR A 69 -0.70 17.65 -5.96
C THR A 69 -2.19 17.90 -5.71
N ALA A 70 -2.99 16.85 -5.68
CA ALA A 70 -4.44 16.96 -5.50
C ALA A 70 -4.79 17.43 -4.08
N LYS A 71 -5.82 18.26 -3.96
CA LYS A 71 -6.37 18.69 -2.65
C LYS A 71 -7.37 17.70 -2.07
N GLU A 72 -7.94 16.85 -2.92
CA GLU A 72 -8.93 15.83 -2.61
C GLU A 72 -8.44 14.48 -3.12
N PRO A 73 -8.91 13.35 -2.55
CA PRO A 73 -8.58 12.02 -3.06
C PRO A 73 -8.92 11.89 -4.54
N LEU A 74 -7.97 11.38 -5.31
CA LEU A 74 -8.14 11.13 -6.73
C LEU A 74 -8.03 9.63 -6.99
N GLN A 75 -8.99 9.08 -7.75
CA GLN A 75 -8.98 7.67 -8.10
C GLN A 75 -7.91 7.40 -9.17
N ILE A 76 -6.94 6.58 -8.82
CA ILE A 76 -5.92 6.08 -9.73
C ILE A 76 -6.49 4.92 -10.53
N VAL A 77 -7.15 3.99 -9.84
CA VAL A 77 -7.94 2.90 -10.41
C VAL A 77 -9.40 3.14 -10.06
N THR A 78 -10.25 3.32 -11.06
CA THR A 78 -11.66 3.64 -10.87
C THR A 78 -12.50 2.40 -10.57
N LEU A 79 -13.73 2.64 -10.07
CA LEU A 79 -14.70 1.57 -9.87
C LEU A 79 -14.99 0.81 -11.17
N ASP A 80 -15.15 1.53 -12.29
CA ASP A 80 -15.44 0.93 -13.60
C ASP A 80 -14.30 0.02 -14.07
N GLU A 81 -13.04 0.44 -13.85
CA GLU A 81 -11.86 -0.39 -14.15
C GLU A 81 -11.83 -1.64 -13.28
N ALA A 82 -12.12 -1.53 -11.98
CA ALA A 82 -12.20 -2.67 -11.07
C ALA A 82 -13.35 -3.63 -11.42
N LEU A 83 -14.51 -3.09 -11.81
CA LEU A 83 -15.65 -3.87 -12.29
C LEU A 83 -15.32 -4.61 -13.59
N ALA A 84 -14.70 -3.93 -14.55
CA ALA A 84 -14.29 -4.54 -15.81
C ALA A 84 -13.24 -5.65 -15.60
N ALA A 85 -12.24 -5.40 -14.73
CA ALA A 85 -11.22 -6.37 -14.40
C ALA A 85 -11.81 -7.61 -13.67
N SER A 86 -12.80 -7.40 -12.80
CA SER A 86 -13.43 -8.48 -12.04
C SER A 86 -14.20 -9.49 -12.91
N LYS A 87 -14.62 -9.07 -14.12
CA LYS A 87 -15.34 -9.94 -15.08
C LYS A 87 -14.42 -10.79 -15.94
N LYS A 88 -13.12 -10.47 -15.98
CA LYS A 88 -12.15 -11.22 -16.78
C LYS A 88 -11.84 -12.55 -16.11
N THR A 89 -11.93 -13.62 -16.88
CA THR A 89 -11.45 -14.96 -16.49
C THR A 89 -9.97 -15.05 -16.79
N GLY A 90 -9.16 -15.27 -15.78
CA GLY A 90 -7.72 -15.57 -15.85
C GLY A 90 -6.91 -14.82 -16.91
N ASN A 91 -5.78 -14.28 -16.53
CA ASN A 91 -4.79 -13.76 -17.47
C ASN A 91 -3.51 -14.57 -17.26
N SER A 92 -2.99 -15.21 -18.31
CA SER A 92 -1.73 -15.93 -18.25
C SER A 92 -0.51 -14.99 -18.19
N ALA A 93 -0.68 -13.72 -18.58
CA ALA A 93 0.37 -12.71 -18.48
C ALA A 93 0.57 -12.27 -17.03
N SER A 94 1.81 -11.98 -16.68
CA SER A 94 2.20 -11.44 -15.37
C SER A 94 2.95 -10.12 -15.53
N LYS A 95 3.01 -9.35 -14.43
CA LYS A 95 3.85 -8.16 -14.30
C LYS A 95 4.49 -8.13 -12.93
N THR A 96 5.67 -7.53 -12.83
CA THR A 96 6.42 -7.43 -11.59
C THR A 96 6.37 -6.00 -11.04
N TRP A 97 5.90 -5.87 -9.81
CA TRP A 97 5.93 -4.64 -9.03
C TRP A 97 7.19 -4.64 -8.17
N ILE A 98 7.88 -3.51 -8.09
CA ILE A 98 9.11 -3.35 -7.32
C ILE A 98 8.87 -2.28 -6.26
N TYR A 99 8.99 -2.66 -5.00
CA TYR A 99 8.86 -1.74 -3.87
C TYR A 99 10.15 -1.67 -3.07
N LYS A 100 10.43 -0.50 -2.53
CA LYS A 100 11.55 -0.23 -1.64
C LYS A 100 11.02 0.45 -0.38
N ALA A 101 11.45 -0.04 0.78
CA ALA A 101 11.17 0.55 2.07
C ALA A 101 12.45 0.55 2.90
N ASP A 102 12.84 1.71 3.42
CA ASP A 102 14.04 1.86 4.22
C ASP A 102 13.65 2.06 5.69
N ASN A 103 14.41 1.42 6.58
CA ASN A 103 14.26 1.57 8.02
C ASN A 103 12.85 1.26 8.54
N VAL A 104 12.26 0.14 8.11
CA VAL A 104 10.95 -0.35 8.54
C VAL A 104 11.08 -1.68 9.28
N ARG A 105 10.12 -2.00 10.16
CA ARG A 105 10.14 -3.22 10.97
C ARG A 105 9.66 -4.44 10.22
N ASP A 106 8.76 -4.28 9.27
CA ASP A 106 8.19 -5.36 8.48
C ASP A 106 7.80 -4.87 7.09
N PHE A 107 7.38 -5.81 6.25
CA PHE A 107 6.91 -5.52 4.90
C PHE A 107 5.60 -6.24 4.64
N ALA A 108 4.54 -5.50 4.44
CA ALA A 108 3.22 -6.02 4.08
C ALA A 108 2.88 -5.66 2.64
N TRP A 109 2.08 -6.50 1.98
CA TRP A 109 1.58 -6.23 0.64
C TRP A 109 0.22 -6.86 0.41
N THR A 110 -0.51 -6.33 -0.56
CA THR A 110 -1.79 -6.83 -1.00
C THR A 110 -1.90 -6.75 -2.52
N SER A 111 -2.69 -7.63 -3.13
CA SER A 111 -2.82 -7.71 -4.58
C SER A 111 -4.22 -8.18 -4.99
N SER A 112 -4.87 -7.44 -5.87
CA SER A 112 -6.16 -7.85 -6.43
C SER A 112 -6.46 -7.14 -7.75
N ARG A 113 -7.19 -7.82 -8.65
CA ARG A 113 -7.79 -7.21 -9.84
C ARG A 113 -9.05 -6.39 -9.52
N ARG A 114 -9.59 -6.53 -8.30
CA ARG A 114 -10.84 -5.89 -7.86
C ARG A 114 -10.63 -4.61 -7.06
N PHE A 115 -9.39 -4.17 -6.91
CA PHE A 115 -9.11 -2.97 -6.17
C PHE A 115 -9.51 -1.71 -6.92
N VAL A 116 -10.26 -0.86 -6.23
CA VAL A 116 -10.26 0.57 -6.45
C VAL A 116 -9.08 1.14 -5.67
N TRP A 117 -8.43 2.17 -6.19
CA TRP A 117 -7.28 2.78 -5.55
C TRP A 117 -7.40 4.29 -5.62
N ASP A 118 -7.46 4.93 -4.44
CA ASP A 118 -7.48 6.37 -4.25
C ASP A 118 -6.16 6.85 -3.65
N ALA A 119 -5.73 8.06 -4.02
CA ALA A 119 -4.54 8.68 -3.46
C ALA A 119 -4.67 10.19 -3.34
N MET A 120 -4.03 10.77 -2.33
CA MET A 120 -3.82 12.21 -2.17
C MET A 120 -2.55 12.48 -1.33
N PRO A 121 -1.90 13.67 -1.47
CA PRO A 121 -0.76 14.01 -0.64
C PRO A 121 -1.21 14.42 0.77
N ALA A 122 -0.40 14.05 1.75
CA ALA A 122 -0.45 14.57 3.11
C ALA A 122 0.89 15.24 3.43
N MET A 123 0.88 16.55 3.72
CA MET A 123 2.07 17.27 4.14
C MET A 123 2.23 17.13 5.65
N ILE A 124 3.39 16.63 6.09
CA ILE A 124 3.74 16.39 7.48
C ILE A 124 5.11 17.01 7.70
N GLU A 125 5.18 18.08 8.49
CA GLU A 125 6.41 18.80 8.83
C GLU A 125 7.30 19.14 7.61
N GLY A 126 6.68 19.57 6.53
CA GLY A 126 7.37 19.92 5.28
C GLY A 126 7.69 18.74 4.37
N LYS A 127 7.53 17.50 4.82
CA LYS A 127 7.67 16.29 3.98
C LYS A 127 6.33 15.89 3.37
N LYS A 128 6.36 15.38 2.15
CA LYS A 128 5.17 14.87 1.47
C LYS A 128 5.08 13.35 1.62
N ALA A 129 4.03 12.88 2.29
CA ALA A 129 3.61 11.49 2.27
C ALA A 129 2.40 11.32 1.34
N MET A 130 2.24 10.16 0.72
CA MET A 130 1.05 9.82 -0.07
C MET A 130 0.09 8.99 0.77
N ALA A 131 -1.05 9.57 1.12
CA ALA A 131 -2.17 8.81 1.68
C ALA A 131 -2.83 8.01 0.57
N MET A 132 -2.88 6.70 0.72
CA MET A 132 -3.41 5.78 -0.30
C MET A 132 -4.38 4.78 0.34
N SER A 133 -5.45 4.45 -0.38
CA SER A 133 -6.40 3.43 0.02
C SER A 133 -6.66 2.47 -1.14
N TYR A 134 -6.46 1.19 -0.86
CA TYR A 134 -6.76 0.09 -1.77
C TYR A 134 -7.92 -0.69 -1.17
N TYR A 135 -9.03 -0.77 -1.88
CA TYR A 135 -10.23 -1.41 -1.33
C TYR A 135 -11.02 -2.15 -2.41
N ALA A 136 -11.75 -3.17 -1.97
CA ALA A 136 -12.61 -3.93 -2.86
C ALA A 136 -13.79 -3.08 -3.35
N LYS A 137 -14.24 -3.33 -4.58
CA LYS A 137 -15.36 -2.63 -5.20
C LYS A 137 -16.65 -2.63 -4.36
N GLU A 138 -16.83 -3.65 -3.53
CA GLU A 138 -17.98 -3.80 -2.62
C GLU A 138 -17.98 -2.74 -1.50
N ALA A 139 -16.79 -2.25 -1.12
CA ALA A 139 -16.63 -1.21 -0.10
C ALA A 139 -16.73 0.21 -0.67
N TYR A 140 -16.86 0.36 -1.98
CA TYR A 140 -16.80 1.64 -2.68
C TYR A 140 -17.68 2.75 -2.08
N PRO A 141 -18.95 2.52 -1.72
CA PRO A 141 -19.82 3.61 -1.27
C PRO A 141 -19.31 4.36 -0.03
N ILE A 142 -18.57 3.67 0.84
CA ILE A 142 -18.01 4.24 2.07
C ILE A 142 -16.55 4.65 1.87
N TYR A 143 -15.72 3.74 1.34
CA TYR A 143 -14.28 3.99 1.25
C TYR A 143 -13.91 5.11 0.28
N SER A 144 -14.61 5.25 -0.84
CA SER A 144 -14.39 6.35 -1.79
C SER A 144 -14.63 7.74 -1.18
N LYS A 145 -15.50 7.84 -0.18
CA LYS A 145 -15.82 9.11 0.48
C LYS A 145 -14.86 9.45 1.62
N PHE A 146 -14.40 8.45 2.37
CA PHE A 146 -13.80 8.67 3.68
C PHE A 146 -12.40 8.09 3.84
N SER A 147 -12.07 6.95 3.21
CA SER A 147 -10.88 6.18 3.56
C SER A 147 -9.58 6.98 3.41
N THR A 148 -9.30 7.49 2.22
CA THR A 148 -8.06 8.22 1.96
C THR A 148 -7.97 9.55 2.73
N LYS A 149 -9.13 10.21 2.94
CA LYS A 149 -9.20 11.41 3.81
C LYS A 149 -8.89 11.06 5.27
N ALA A 150 -9.41 9.95 5.76
CA ALA A 150 -9.13 9.47 7.11
C ALA A 150 -7.64 9.14 7.29
N VAL A 151 -7.01 8.46 6.31
CA VAL A 151 -5.56 8.20 6.32
C VAL A 151 -4.78 9.52 6.39
N ALA A 152 -5.07 10.48 5.50
CA ALA A 152 -4.38 11.77 5.48
C ALA A 152 -4.58 12.57 6.79
N HIS A 153 -5.80 12.53 7.36
CA HIS A 153 -6.10 13.16 8.64
C HIS A 153 -5.35 12.48 9.80
N THR A 154 -5.34 11.15 9.83
CA THR A 154 -4.64 10.36 10.85
C THR A 154 -3.14 10.64 10.84
N LEU A 155 -2.50 10.65 9.67
CA LEU A 155 -1.08 10.99 9.53
C LEU A 155 -0.76 12.36 10.14
N LYS A 156 -1.55 13.38 9.80
CA LYS A 156 -1.39 14.75 10.34
C LYS A 156 -1.62 14.80 11.85
N THR A 157 -2.68 14.17 12.33
CA THR A 157 -3.08 14.23 13.74
C THR A 157 -2.06 13.50 14.62
N TYR A 158 -1.68 12.29 14.25
CA TYR A 158 -0.71 11.52 15.03
C TYR A 158 0.68 12.17 15.00
N SER A 159 1.10 12.70 13.86
CA SER A 159 2.37 13.45 13.78
C SER A 159 2.40 14.68 14.67
N LYS A 160 1.24 15.34 14.85
CA LYS A 160 1.12 16.52 15.74
C LYS A 160 1.17 16.15 17.23
N PHE A 161 0.57 15.03 17.63
CA PHE A 161 0.40 14.68 19.05
C PHE A 161 1.33 13.58 19.53
N SER A 162 2.13 12.98 18.66
CA SER A 162 3.08 11.93 18.97
C SER A 162 4.40 12.16 18.23
N ILE A 163 4.87 11.16 17.48
CA ILE A 163 6.11 11.24 16.68
C ILE A 163 5.74 11.53 15.23
N PRO A 164 6.41 12.48 14.56
CA PRO A 164 6.18 12.73 13.14
C PRO A 164 6.30 11.47 12.31
N TYR A 165 5.38 11.30 11.37
CA TYR A 165 5.47 10.21 10.39
C TYR A 165 6.74 10.38 9.55
N PRO A 166 7.61 9.36 9.47
CA PRO A 166 8.93 9.43 8.83
C PRO A 166 8.89 9.62 7.31
#